data_6b8d33ec84ee37980bf8a722ad8ca6cf
#
_entry.id   6b8d33ec84ee37980bf8a722ad8ca6cf
#
_cell.length_a   1.000
_cell.length_b   1.000
_cell.length_c   1.000
_cell.angle_alpha   90.00
_cell.angle_beta   90.00
_cell.angle_gamma   90.00
#
_symmetry.space_group_name_H-M   'P 1'
#
loop_
_entity.id
_entity.type
_entity.pdbx_description
1 polymer ?
#
loop_
_entity_poly.entity_id
_entity_poly.type
_entity_poly.pdbx_seq_one_letter_code
_entity_poly.pdbx_strand_id
1 'polypeptide(L)'
;MTTTSRIPALIDYLVALFQGSALLGQAASPVTVYDGPATTGLDAQLKLFVGLHDPDSAGAEPAADSTQEWAALGRLGRNEMVSIHCCAEAWAGTDDLKTVRVQVTGIVAAVEQLMQSDSTQFGGNVLFPDPGITALQLLQNNTQQGAVARLAFDLVFKARIGG
;
A
#
# COMPACT_ATOMS: atom_id res chain seq x y z
N MET A 1 -18.28 -1.40 -20.26
CA MET A 1 -16.84 -1.70 -20.41
C MET A 1 -16.49 -2.94 -19.61
N THR A 2 -15.90 -3.91 -20.22
CA THR A 2 -15.39 -5.09 -19.53
C THR A 2 -14.06 -4.72 -18.86
N THR A 3 -14.01 -4.78 -17.55
CA THR A 3 -12.78 -4.51 -16.78
C THR A 3 -11.84 -5.70 -16.93
N THR A 4 -10.60 -5.46 -17.30
CA THR A 4 -9.57 -6.51 -17.45
C THR A 4 -8.96 -6.90 -16.11
N SER A 5 -8.88 -5.97 -15.18
CA SER A 5 -8.32 -6.14 -13.82
C SER A 5 -8.91 -5.11 -12.87
N ARG A 6 -8.92 -5.43 -11.58
CA ARG A 6 -9.30 -4.50 -10.51
C ARG A 6 -8.12 -3.68 -9.97
N ILE A 7 -6.90 -3.96 -10.42
CA ILE A 7 -5.69 -3.26 -9.92
C ILE A 7 -5.85 -1.73 -9.97
N PRO A 8 -6.19 -1.09 -11.08
CA PRO A 8 -6.25 0.38 -11.12
C PRO A 8 -7.26 0.95 -10.12
N ALA A 9 -8.47 0.39 -10.08
CA ALA A 9 -9.51 0.87 -9.17
C ALA A 9 -9.16 0.66 -7.69
N LEU A 10 -8.45 -0.43 -7.36
CA LEU A 10 -7.98 -0.69 -6.00
C LEU A 10 -6.88 0.30 -5.60
N ILE A 11 -5.92 0.57 -6.46
CA ILE A 11 -4.87 1.56 -6.18
C ILE A 11 -5.49 2.94 -5.95
N ASP A 12 -6.35 3.40 -6.85
CA ASP A 12 -7.03 4.69 -6.74
C ASP A 12 -7.81 4.80 -5.42
N TYR A 13 -8.56 3.74 -5.08
CA TYR A 13 -9.33 3.69 -3.84
C TYR A 13 -8.44 3.77 -2.60
N LEU A 14 -7.35 2.99 -2.55
CA LEU A 14 -6.43 2.94 -1.42
C LEU A 14 -5.70 4.27 -1.22
N VAL A 15 -5.24 4.89 -2.29
CA VAL A 15 -4.59 6.20 -2.22
C VAL A 15 -5.55 7.23 -1.62
N ALA A 16 -6.79 7.30 -2.10
CA ALA A 16 -7.80 8.22 -1.58
C ALA A 16 -8.15 7.92 -0.10
N LEU A 17 -8.30 6.65 0.25
CA LEU A 17 -8.59 6.21 1.61
C LEU A 17 -7.49 6.64 2.59
N PHE A 18 -6.23 6.40 2.24
CA PHE A 18 -5.10 6.71 3.09
C PHE A 18 -4.84 8.22 3.19
N GLN A 19 -4.96 8.95 2.11
CA GLN A 19 -4.83 10.41 2.10
C GLN A 19 -5.91 11.10 2.93
N GLY A 20 -7.12 10.59 2.92
CA GLY A 20 -8.27 11.14 3.65
C GLY A 20 -8.40 10.66 5.08
N SER A 21 -7.58 9.71 5.53
CA SER A 21 -7.69 9.10 6.84
C SER A 21 -7.12 9.96 7.97
N ALA A 22 -7.84 10.04 9.09
CA ALA A 22 -7.33 10.63 10.34
C ALA A 22 -6.19 9.82 10.97
N LEU A 23 -5.99 8.58 10.56
CA LEU A 23 -4.88 7.73 11.04
C LEU A 23 -3.59 7.94 10.23
N LEU A 24 -3.67 8.45 9.01
CA LEU A 24 -2.55 8.61 8.09
C LEU A 24 -2.46 10.04 7.54
N GLY A 25 -3.04 10.31 6.37
CA GLY A 25 -2.86 11.59 5.68
C GLY A 25 -3.39 12.81 6.43
N GLN A 26 -4.41 12.65 7.25
CA GLN A 26 -5.02 13.70 8.07
C GLN A 26 -4.71 13.55 9.57
N ALA A 27 -3.68 12.78 9.92
CA ALA A 27 -3.25 12.63 11.31
C ALA A 27 -2.58 13.90 11.84
N ALA A 28 -2.46 14.02 13.17
CA ALA A 28 -1.74 15.13 13.82
C ALA A 28 -0.25 15.16 13.42
N SER A 29 0.36 13.99 13.24
CA SER A 29 1.66 13.82 12.58
C SER A 29 1.39 13.17 11.23
N PRO A 30 1.16 13.95 10.18
CA PRO A 30 0.64 13.41 8.93
C PRO A 30 1.67 12.53 8.22
N VAL A 31 1.17 11.42 7.68
CA VAL A 31 1.89 10.56 6.75
C VAL A 31 1.58 11.04 5.33
N THR A 32 2.60 11.41 4.58
CA THR A 32 2.41 11.77 3.17
C THR A 32 2.24 10.50 2.35
N VAL A 33 1.09 10.38 1.69
CA VAL A 33 0.71 9.22 0.87
C VAL A 33 0.96 9.55 -0.60
N TYR A 34 1.74 8.69 -1.26
CA TYR A 34 2.10 8.82 -2.66
C TYR A 34 1.45 7.72 -3.49
N ASP A 35 0.99 8.09 -4.69
CA ASP A 35 0.54 7.17 -5.72
C ASP A 35 1.75 6.75 -6.58
N GLY A 36 2.38 5.64 -6.20
CA GLY A 36 3.57 5.13 -6.86
C GLY A 36 4.84 5.96 -6.61
N PRO A 37 5.77 5.94 -7.56
CA PRO A 37 7.02 6.70 -7.45
C PRO A 37 6.79 8.20 -7.41
N ALA A 38 7.37 8.87 -6.42
CA ALA A 38 7.29 10.32 -6.29
C ALA A 38 8.59 10.97 -6.74
N THR A 39 8.49 12.09 -7.46
CA THR A 39 9.63 12.91 -7.90
C THR A 39 9.75 14.21 -7.12
N THR A 40 8.73 14.59 -6.39
CA THR A 40 8.67 15.83 -5.59
C THR A 40 8.08 15.56 -4.22
N GLY A 41 8.33 16.44 -3.25
CA GLY A 41 7.77 16.34 -1.91
C GLY A 41 8.36 15.21 -1.06
N LEU A 42 9.60 14.81 -1.35
CA LEU A 42 10.27 13.70 -0.68
C LEU A 42 10.90 14.07 0.67
N ASP A 43 10.75 15.30 1.11
CA ASP A 43 11.26 15.83 2.38
C ASP A 43 10.37 15.50 3.58
N ALA A 44 9.21 14.89 3.38
CA ALA A 44 8.36 14.44 4.47
C ALA A 44 9.05 13.36 5.32
N GLN A 45 8.89 13.46 6.65
CA GLN A 45 9.50 12.50 7.58
C GLN A 45 8.80 11.14 7.59
N LEU A 46 7.47 11.14 7.40
CA LEU A 46 6.65 9.93 7.35
C LEU A 46 6.01 9.82 5.97
N LYS A 47 6.25 8.71 5.30
CA LYS A 47 5.79 8.47 3.93
C LYS A 47 5.14 7.10 3.79
N LEU A 48 4.14 7.01 2.95
CA LEU A 48 3.53 5.76 2.51
C LEU A 48 3.41 5.78 0.99
N PHE A 49 4.07 4.83 0.33
CA PHE A 49 3.99 4.64 -1.12
C PHE A 49 3.02 3.49 -1.41
N VAL A 50 2.03 3.74 -2.24
CA VAL A 50 1.09 2.74 -2.75
C VAL A 50 1.48 2.42 -4.19
N GLY A 51 1.76 1.16 -4.48
CA GLY A 51 2.25 0.76 -5.80
C GLY A 51 3.77 0.85 -5.96
N LEU A 52 4.51 0.68 -4.87
CA LEU A 52 5.97 0.76 -4.88
C LEU A 52 6.55 0.03 -3.66
N HIS A 53 7.51 -0.88 -3.86
CA HIS A 53 8.24 -1.53 -2.76
C HIS A 53 9.50 -0.77 -2.36
N ASP A 54 10.24 -0.26 -3.33
CA ASP A 54 11.51 0.41 -3.11
C ASP A 54 11.50 1.82 -3.70
N PRO A 55 11.45 2.86 -2.85
CA PRO A 55 11.48 4.24 -3.32
C PRO A 55 12.75 4.62 -4.09
N ASP A 56 13.82 3.85 -3.95
CA ASP A 56 15.09 4.09 -4.65
C ASP A 56 15.18 3.36 -6.00
N SER A 57 14.18 2.55 -6.36
CA SER A 57 14.19 1.74 -7.59
C SER A 57 14.03 2.53 -8.89
N ALA A 58 13.83 3.84 -8.82
CA ALA A 58 13.57 4.71 -9.97
C ALA A 58 12.35 4.29 -10.82
N GLY A 59 11.39 3.60 -10.21
CA GLY A 59 10.16 3.15 -10.88
C GLY A 59 10.34 1.93 -11.79
N ALA A 60 11.45 1.21 -11.65
CA ALA A 60 11.74 0.01 -12.46
C ALA A 60 11.05 -1.26 -11.97
N GLU A 61 10.21 -1.19 -10.94
CA GLU A 61 9.52 -2.34 -10.37
C GLU A 61 8.01 -2.30 -10.62
N PRO A 62 7.32 -3.46 -10.61
CA PRO A 62 5.88 -3.50 -10.75
C PRO A 62 5.18 -2.85 -9.56
N ALA A 63 4.09 -2.11 -9.84
CA ALA A 63 3.24 -1.52 -8.80
C ALA A 63 2.34 -2.57 -8.11
N ALA A 64 1.94 -3.59 -8.85
CA ALA A 64 1.07 -4.66 -8.39
C ALA A 64 1.18 -5.86 -9.32
N ASP A 65 0.81 -7.02 -8.80
CA ASP A 65 0.68 -8.27 -9.55
C ASP A 65 -0.72 -8.83 -9.39
N SER A 66 -1.19 -9.57 -10.38
CA SER A 66 -2.41 -10.35 -10.23
C SER A 66 -2.35 -11.69 -10.93
N THR A 67 -3.06 -12.66 -10.36
CA THR A 67 -3.36 -13.94 -11.02
C THR A 67 -4.85 -14.05 -11.25
N GLN A 68 -5.24 -14.56 -12.40
CA GLN A 68 -6.66 -14.68 -12.79
C GLN A 68 -7.00 -16.11 -13.15
N GLU A 69 -8.12 -16.58 -12.61
CA GLU A 69 -8.64 -17.94 -12.87
C GLU A 69 -10.10 -17.85 -13.27
N TRP A 70 -10.53 -18.73 -14.17
CA TRP A 70 -11.95 -18.84 -14.53
C TRP A 70 -12.77 -19.24 -13.30
N ALA A 71 -13.85 -18.50 -13.03
CA ALA A 71 -14.68 -18.73 -11.85
C ALA A 71 -15.49 -20.04 -11.93
N ALA A 72 -15.89 -20.46 -13.14
CA ALA A 72 -16.54 -21.73 -13.40
C ALA A 72 -16.59 -22.00 -14.92
N LEU A 73 -16.75 -23.26 -15.29
CA LEU A 73 -16.99 -23.66 -16.68
C LEU A 73 -18.28 -23.01 -17.21
N GLY A 74 -18.21 -22.40 -18.40
CA GLY A 74 -19.34 -21.78 -19.05
C GLY A 74 -19.75 -20.40 -18.58
N ARG A 75 -18.97 -19.77 -17.67
CA ARG A 75 -19.16 -18.38 -17.24
C ARG A 75 -18.00 -17.51 -17.67
N LEU A 76 -18.28 -16.28 -18.09
CA LEU A 76 -17.26 -15.31 -18.50
C LEU A 76 -16.53 -14.64 -17.32
N GLY A 77 -16.95 -14.93 -16.08
CA GLY A 77 -16.35 -14.34 -14.88
C GLY A 77 -15.04 -15.01 -14.50
N ARG A 78 -14.08 -14.20 -14.06
CA ARG A 78 -12.79 -14.64 -13.54
C ARG A 78 -12.63 -14.19 -12.11
N ASN A 79 -12.02 -15.02 -11.27
CA ASN A 79 -11.53 -14.62 -9.97
C ASN A 79 -10.13 -14.03 -10.14
N GLU A 80 -9.87 -12.92 -9.48
CA GLU A 80 -8.58 -12.24 -9.51
C GLU A 80 -8.02 -12.16 -8.10
N MET A 81 -6.79 -12.62 -7.91
CA MET A 81 -6.01 -12.39 -6.71
C MET A 81 -5.04 -11.24 -7.00
N VAL A 82 -5.23 -10.12 -6.33
CA VAL A 82 -4.43 -8.90 -6.53
C VAL A 82 -3.47 -8.72 -5.36
N SER A 83 -2.22 -8.45 -5.67
CA SER A 83 -1.18 -8.06 -4.70
C SER A 83 -0.69 -6.67 -5.06
N ILE A 84 -0.93 -5.67 -4.20
CA ILE A 84 -0.48 -4.30 -4.39
C ILE A 84 0.74 -4.07 -3.52
N HIS A 85 1.84 -3.65 -4.15
CA HIS A 85 3.11 -3.39 -3.47
C HIS A 85 3.07 -2.04 -2.78
N CYS A 86 3.50 -1.99 -1.53
CA CYS A 86 3.52 -0.78 -0.72
C CYS A 86 4.83 -0.66 0.06
N CYS A 87 5.19 0.55 0.43
CA CYS A 87 6.32 0.83 1.31
C CYS A 87 5.99 1.98 2.26
N ALA A 88 6.18 1.73 3.55
CA ALA A 88 6.20 2.79 4.56
C ALA A 88 7.64 3.22 4.81
N GLU A 89 7.89 4.51 4.91
CA GLU A 89 9.20 5.07 5.22
C GLU A 89 9.11 6.09 6.35
N ALA A 90 10.04 6.01 7.30
CA ALA A 90 10.23 7.02 8.33
C ALA A 90 11.69 7.46 8.35
N TRP A 91 11.88 8.76 8.48
CA TRP A 91 13.18 9.38 8.58
C TRP A 91 13.24 10.26 9.83
N ALA A 92 14.36 10.22 10.55
CA ALA A 92 14.65 11.09 11.68
C ALA A 92 15.98 11.82 11.46
N GLY A 93 16.06 13.06 11.89
CA GLY A 93 17.29 13.84 11.81
C GLY A 93 18.40 13.41 12.82
N THR A 94 18.19 12.31 13.54
CA THR A 94 19.10 11.71 14.53
C THR A 94 19.42 10.27 14.12
N ASP A 95 20.33 9.62 14.84
CA ASP A 95 20.72 8.22 14.62
C ASP A 95 19.82 7.22 15.38
N ASP A 96 18.65 7.63 15.81
CA ASP A 96 17.70 6.79 16.57
C ASP A 96 16.89 5.86 15.67
N LEU A 97 17.47 4.70 15.38
CA LEU A 97 16.82 3.65 14.60
C LEU A 97 15.56 3.07 15.28
N LYS A 98 15.51 3.06 16.61
CA LYS A 98 14.33 2.56 17.34
C LYS A 98 13.10 3.41 17.05
N THR A 99 13.24 4.72 17.08
CA THR A 99 12.13 5.65 16.80
C THR A 99 11.59 5.46 15.39
N VAL A 100 12.45 5.39 14.37
CA VAL A 100 11.99 5.22 12.99
C VAL A 100 11.37 3.85 12.73
N ARG A 101 11.85 2.78 13.41
CA ARG A 101 11.18 1.46 13.35
C ARG A 101 9.77 1.50 13.93
N VAL A 102 9.59 2.12 15.08
CA VAL A 102 8.26 2.28 15.69
C VAL A 102 7.34 3.06 14.78
N GLN A 103 7.84 4.11 14.14
CA GLN A 103 7.06 4.93 13.22
C GLN A 103 6.61 4.16 11.97
N VAL A 104 7.49 3.41 11.30
CA VAL A 104 7.07 2.62 10.11
C VAL A 104 6.13 1.50 10.48
N THR A 105 6.34 0.84 11.61
CA THR A 105 5.41 -0.19 12.12
C THR A 105 4.04 0.42 12.43
N GLY A 106 4.02 1.63 12.99
CA GLY A 106 2.80 2.37 13.26
C GLY A 106 2.03 2.74 11.98
N ILE A 107 2.73 3.10 10.91
CA ILE A 107 2.11 3.37 9.60
C ILE A 107 1.43 2.11 9.08
N VAL A 108 2.12 0.96 9.09
CA VAL A 108 1.55 -0.31 8.61
C VAL A 108 0.38 -0.77 9.48
N ALA A 109 0.46 -0.59 10.80
CA ALA A 109 -0.65 -0.88 11.71
C ALA A 109 -1.89 -0.02 11.40
N ALA A 110 -1.70 1.26 11.07
CA ALA A 110 -2.79 2.14 10.65
C ALA A 110 -3.41 1.68 9.32
N VAL A 111 -2.59 1.26 8.36
CA VAL A 111 -3.06 0.67 7.10
C VAL A 111 -3.91 -0.57 7.37
N GLU A 112 -3.43 -1.48 8.20
CA GLU A 112 -4.16 -2.69 8.58
C GLU A 112 -5.51 -2.37 9.22
N GLN A 113 -5.54 -1.43 10.16
CA GLN A 113 -6.77 -0.99 10.81
C GLN A 113 -7.78 -0.42 9.82
N LEU A 114 -7.34 0.41 8.87
CA LEU A 114 -8.19 0.98 7.84
C LEU A 114 -8.75 -0.09 6.90
N MET A 115 -7.94 -1.09 6.54
CA MET A 115 -8.37 -2.19 5.70
C MET A 115 -9.42 -3.06 6.40
N GLN A 116 -9.24 -3.33 7.69
CA GLN A 116 -10.19 -4.12 8.49
C GLN A 116 -11.50 -3.37 8.75
N SER A 117 -11.48 -2.05 8.82
CA SER A 117 -12.65 -1.22 9.10
C SER A 117 -13.45 -0.82 7.86
N ASP A 118 -12.95 -1.10 6.66
CA ASP A 118 -13.67 -0.75 5.43
C ASP A 118 -14.90 -1.64 5.24
N SER A 119 -16.08 -1.03 5.34
CA SER A 119 -17.37 -1.69 5.14
C SER A 119 -17.88 -1.62 3.69
N THR A 120 -17.16 -0.94 2.80
CA THR A 120 -17.60 -0.70 1.42
C THR A 120 -17.07 -1.73 0.43
N GLN A 121 -16.36 -2.75 0.90
CA GLN A 121 -15.64 -3.71 0.05
C GLN A 121 -14.69 -2.99 -0.93
N PHE A 122 -13.98 -1.99 -0.43
CA PHE A 122 -13.06 -1.15 -1.22
C PHE A 122 -13.74 -0.53 -2.44
N GLY A 123 -14.88 0.12 -2.20
CA GLY A 123 -15.69 0.74 -3.25
C GLY A 123 -16.36 -0.28 -4.18
N GLY A 124 -16.61 -1.49 -3.71
CA GLY A 124 -17.20 -2.56 -4.50
C GLY A 124 -16.20 -3.30 -5.41
N ASN A 125 -14.89 -3.09 -5.20
CA ASN A 125 -13.84 -3.73 -6.01
C ASN A 125 -13.44 -5.12 -5.51
N VAL A 126 -13.85 -5.51 -4.30
CA VAL A 126 -13.45 -6.76 -3.64
C VAL A 126 -14.68 -7.60 -3.32
N LEU A 127 -14.61 -8.91 -3.57
CA LEU A 127 -15.71 -9.85 -3.30
C LEU A 127 -15.80 -10.27 -1.82
N PHE A 128 -14.65 -10.40 -1.20
CA PHE A 128 -14.55 -10.85 0.18
C PHE A 128 -13.76 -9.84 1.00
N PRO A 129 -14.30 -9.40 2.14
CA PRO A 129 -13.59 -8.50 3.04
C PRO A 129 -12.56 -9.27 3.86
N ASP A 130 -11.54 -9.79 3.21
CA ASP A 130 -10.42 -10.45 3.88
C ASP A 130 -9.11 -9.99 3.24
N PRO A 131 -8.87 -8.65 3.25
CA PRO A 131 -7.61 -8.12 2.79
C PRO A 131 -6.52 -8.52 3.78
N GLY A 132 -5.42 -9.04 3.26
CA GLY A 132 -4.26 -9.42 4.04
C GLY A 132 -3.09 -8.50 3.78
N ILE A 133 -2.28 -8.26 4.81
CA ILE A 133 -0.93 -7.72 4.66
C ILE A 133 0.02 -8.91 4.65
N THR A 134 0.86 -8.98 3.64
CA THR A 134 1.83 -10.07 3.46
C THR A 134 3.20 -9.52 3.09
N ALA A 135 4.21 -10.39 3.07
CA ALA A 135 5.55 -10.11 2.57
C ALA A 135 6.23 -8.90 3.25
N LEU A 136 6.12 -8.80 4.56
CA LEU A 136 6.76 -7.73 5.34
C LEU A 136 8.29 -7.84 5.29
N GLN A 137 8.96 -6.77 4.87
CA GLN A 137 10.42 -6.67 4.86
C GLN A 137 10.86 -5.34 5.44
N LEU A 138 11.59 -5.37 6.55
CA LEU A 138 12.14 -4.19 7.20
C LEU A 138 13.59 -3.94 6.76
N LEU A 139 13.84 -2.76 6.24
CA LEU A 139 15.16 -2.21 5.98
C LEU A 139 15.40 -1.00 6.87
N GLN A 140 16.59 -0.92 7.45
CA GLN A 140 16.96 0.23 8.27
C GLN A 140 18.42 0.60 8.04
N ASN A 141 18.71 1.90 8.07
CA ASN A 141 20.04 2.42 7.83
C ASN A 141 20.25 3.75 8.57
N ASN A 142 21.49 4.02 8.93
CA ASN A 142 21.94 5.35 9.34
C ASN A 142 22.66 6.01 8.18
N THR A 143 22.10 7.11 7.70
CA THR A 143 22.70 7.95 6.68
C THR A 143 23.35 9.18 7.31
N GLN A 144 24.08 9.95 6.51
CA GLN A 144 24.62 11.24 6.98
C GLN A 144 23.50 12.23 7.37
N GLN A 145 22.29 12.01 6.92
CA GLN A 145 21.12 12.83 7.21
C GLN A 145 20.28 12.30 8.38
N GLY A 146 20.63 11.14 8.94
CA GLY A 146 19.96 10.52 10.07
C GLY A 146 19.47 9.10 9.81
N ALA A 147 18.76 8.56 10.79
CA ALA A 147 18.19 7.22 10.74
C ALA A 147 17.00 7.15 9.76
N VAL A 148 16.96 6.08 8.98
CA VAL A 148 15.87 5.77 8.05
C VAL A 148 15.42 4.34 8.29
N ALA A 149 14.11 4.10 8.29
CA ALA A 149 13.53 2.77 8.26
C ALA A 149 12.49 2.70 7.14
N ARG A 150 12.47 1.57 6.44
CA ARG A 150 11.50 1.24 5.40
C ARG A 150 10.88 -0.11 5.72
N LEU A 151 9.58 -0.19 5.59
CA LEU A 151 8.84 -1.43 5.73
C LEU A 151 8.07 -1.67 4.44
N ALA A 152 8.59 -2.54 3.59
CA ALA A 152 7.93 -2.98 2.37
C ALA A 152 6.92 -4.08 2.69
N PHE A 153 5.75 -4.03 2.08
CA PHE A 153 4.68 -5.00 2.30
C PHE A 153 3.74 -5.06 1.10
N ASP A 154 2.95 -6.14 1.05
CA ASP A 154 1.92 -6.33 0.04
C ASP A 154 0.53 -6.27 0.65
N LEU A 155 -0.40 -5.64 -0.05
CA LEU A 155 -1.83 -5.69 0.23
C LEU A 155 -2.48 -6.66 -0.74
N VAL A 156 -3.06 -7.74 -0.21
CA VAL A 156 -3.64 -8.82 -1.01
C VAL A 156 -5.16 -8.76 -0.96
N PHE A 157 -5.79 -8.81 -2.13
CA PHE A 157 -7.24 -8.75 -2.31
C PHE A 157 -7.73 -9.87 -3.21
N LYS A 158 -8.95 -10.35 -2.92
CA LYS A 158 -9.70 -11.23 -3.83
C LYS A 158 -10.78 -10.41 -4.52
N ALA A 159 -10.77 -10.40 -5.83
CA ALA A 159 -11.71 -9.65 -6.66
C ALA A 159 -12.37 -10.56 -7.70
N ARG A 160 -13.41 -10.05 -8.33
CA ARG A 160 -14.07 -10.72 -9.46
C ARG A 160 -14.19 -9.78 -10.64
N ILE A 161 -13.90 -10.31 -11.82
CA ILE A 161 -13.95 -9.59 -13.08
C ILE A 161 -14.96 -10.27 -13.99
N GLY A 162 -15.86 -9.48 -14.55
CA GLY A 162 -16.85 -9.96 -15.51
C GLY A 162 -17.94 -10.84 -14.89
N GLY A 163 -18.86 -11.26 -15.69
CA GLY A 163 -20.00 -12.10 -15.32
C GLY A 163 -21.31 -11.42 -15.46
#